data_08c5e284df9766f9373615cc510cc43a
#
_entry.id   08c5e284df9766f9373615cc510cc43a
#
_cell.length_a   1.000
_cell.length_b   1.000
_cell.length_c   1.000
_cell.angle_alpha   90.00
_cell.angle_beta   90.00
_cell.angle_gamma   90.00
#
_symmetry.space_group_name_H-M   'P 1'
#
loop_
_entity.id
_entity.type
_entity.pdbx_description
1 polymer ?
#
loop_
_entity_poly.entity_id
_entity_poly.type
_entity_poly.pdbx_seq_one_letter_code
_entity_poly.pdbx_strand_id
1 'polypeptide(L)'
;MKIIKNEKLIKRNSIIGQWTSIAALLVLGGGMYMSFANPANTQLVTYSIIALVVGFILTQVGMYMGNRWGRSPRPDEKFDAGLKGLPGDYTIYHFVTPASHLLVGPGGVWALLPYRQRGVVTYVKNRWRIGNGGFLQAYMSIFGQEGIGRPDL
;
A
#
# COMPACT_ATOMS: atom_id res chain seq x y z
N MET A 1 14.81 23.18 1.37
CA MET A 1 13.61 22.47 1.87
C MET A 1 13.99 21.71 3.14
N LYS A 2 13.16 21.80 4.20
CA LYS A 2 13.29 21.03 5.44
C LYS A 2 12.38 19.81 5.41
N ILE A 3 12.86 18.65 5.90
CA ILE A 3 12.10 17.39 5.87
C ILE A 3 11.88 16.95 7.33
N ILE A 4 10.63 16.70 7.70
CA ILE A 4 10.22 16.23 9.02
C ILE A 4 9.45 14.93 8.87
N LYS A 5 9.95 13.84 9.45
CA LYS A 5 9.38 12.49 9.33
C LYS A 5 9.10 11.86 10.69
N ASN A 6 8.02 11.11 10.78
CA ASN A 6 7.76 10.24 11.92
C ASN A 6 8.40 8.86 11.69
N GLU A 7 9.73 8.79 11.85
CA GLU A 7 10.50 7.56 11.64
C GLU A 7 10.05 6.41 12.55
N LYS A 8 9.65 6.74 13.79
CA LYS A 8 9.15 5.74 14.75
C LYS A 8 7.89 5.04 14.24
N LEU A 9 6.96 5.80 13.67
CA LEU A 9 5.74 5.26 13.06
C LEU A 9 6.06 4.41 11.84
N ILE A 10 6.94 4.90 10.97
CA ILE A 10 7.37 4.20 9.75
C ILE A 10 7.98 2.85 10.12
N LYS A 11 8.96 2.84 11.04
CA LYS A 11 9.65 1.61 11.46
C LYS A 11 8.69 0.60 12.08
N ARG A 12 7.81 1.05 12.98
CA ARG A 12 6.80 0.18 13.62
C ARG A 12 5.90 -0.48 12.58
N ASN A 13 5.34 0.31 11.67
CA ASN A 13 4.39 -0.20 10.67
C ASN A 13 5.08 -1.08 9.62
N SER A 14 6.34 -0.79 9.28
CA SER A 14 7.15 -1.67 8.43
C SER A 14 7.36 -3.04 9.07
N ILE A 15 7.70 -3.09 10.36
CA ILE A 15 7.88 -4.34 11.11
C ILE A 15 6.55 -5.12 11.18
N ILE A 16 5.43 -4.45 11.47
CA ILE A 16 4.10 -5.08 11.47
C ILE A 16 3.81 -5.70 10.11
N GLY A 17 4.07 -4.98 9.00
CA GLY A 17 3.87 -5.49 7.65
C GLY A 17 4.72 -6.74 7.34
N GLN A 18 5.98 -6.76 7.78
CA GLN A 18 6.87 -7.90 7.61
C GLN A 18 6.35 -9.13 8.36
N TRP A 19 6.02 -8.98 9.65
CA TRP A 19 5.50 -10.08 10.46
C TRP A 19 4.15 -10.59 9.96
N THR A 20 3.26 -9.70 9.53
CA THR A 20 1.98 -10.09 8.93
C THR A 20 2.18 -10.90 7.64
N SER A 21 3.16 -10.52 6.81
CA SER A 21 3.48 -11.28 5.59
C SER A 21 4.06 -12.66 5.90
N ILE A 22 4.93 -12.78 6.91
CA ILE A 22 5.48 -14.06 7.35
C ILE A 22 4.36 -14.94 7.92
N ALA A 23 3.49 -14.38 8.78
CA ALA A 23 2.35 -15.09 9.33
C ALA A 23 1.40 -15.58 8.24
N ALA A 24 1.15 -14.76 7.20
CA ALA A 24 0.35 -15.15 6.06
C ALA A 24 0.92 -16.39 5.34
N LEU A 25 2.23 -16.40 5.10
CA LEU A 25 2.91 -17.55 4.46
C LEU A 25 2.81 -18.81 5.30
N LEU A 26 2.98 -18.71 6.62
CA LEU A 26 2.86 -19.86 7.53
C LEU A 26 1.43 -20.40 7.56
N VAL A 27 0.43 -19.52 7.62
CA VAL A 27 -0.99 -19.93 7.62
C VAL A 27 -1.38 -20.57 6.28
N LEU A 28 -0.98 -19.98 5.15
CA LEU A 28 -1.24 -20.54 3.81
C LEU A 28 -0.54 -21.88 3.62
N GLY A 29 0.73 -21.97 3.99
CA GLY A 29 1.52 -23.20 3.90
C GLY A 29 0.96 -24.31 4.79
N GLY A 30 0.56 -23.97 6.03
CA GLY A 30 -0.10 -24.88 6.95
C GLY A 30 -1.45 -25.37 6.43
N GLY A 31 -2.27 -24.48 5.87
CA GLY A 31 -3.54 -24.83 5.24
C GLY A 31 -3.35 -25.77 4.05
N MET A 32 -2.36 -25.46 3.20
CA MET A 32 -2.03 -26.32 2.08
C MET A 32 -1.55 -27.70 2.53
N TYR A 33 -0.67 -27.78 3.53
CA TYR A 33 -0.20 -29.04 4.11
C TYR A 33 -1.37 -29.89 4.65
N MET A 34 -2.30 -29.30 5.42
CA MET A 34 -3.48 -30.02 5.94
C MET A 34 -4.35 -30.59 4.81
N SER A 35 -4.48 -29.88 3.70
CA SER A 35 -5.27 -30.31 2.54
C SER A 35 -4.65 -31.55 1.85
N PHE A 36 -3.32 -31.63 1.79
CA PHE A 36 -2.62 -32.75 1.13
C PHE A 36 -2.33 -33.92 2.05
N ALA A 37 -2.13 -33.70 3.36
CA ALA A 37 -1.74 -34.74 4.29
C ALA A 37 -2.84 -35.81 4.48
N ASN A 38 -4.11 -35.42 4.46
CA ASN A 38 -5.22 -36.39 4.58
C ASN A 38 -6.49 -35.86 3.88
N PRO A 39 -6.59 -35.98 2.56
CA PRO A 39 -7.71 -35.45 1.78
C PRO A 39 -9.05 -36.12 2.08
N ALA A 40 -9.05 -37.32 2.66
CA ALA A 40 -10.27 -38.04 3.05
C ALA A 40 -10.90 -37.50 4.35
N ASN A 41 -10.15 -36.73 5.15
CA ASN A 41 -10.66 -36.17 6.39
C ASN A 41 -11.34 -34.84 6.16
N THR A 42 -12.69 -34.83 6.16
CA THR A 42 -13.51 -33.63 5.94
C THR A 42 -13.19 -32.49 6.91
N GLN A 43 -12.83 -32.78 8.17
CA GLN A 43 -12.50 -31.74 9.15
C GLN A 43 -11.19 -31.03 8.78
N LEU A 44 -10.15 -31.77 8.37
CA LEU A 44 -8.89 -31.17 7.92
C LEU A 44 -9.04 -30.35 6.65
N VAL A 45 -9.88 -30.78 5.72
CA VAL A 45 -10.22 -30.01 4.54
C VAL A 45 -10.94 -28.71 4.91
N THR A 46 -11.89 -28.76 5.84
CA THR A 46 -12.57 -27.54 6.31
C THR A 46 -11.60 -26.57 6.98
N TYR A 47 -10.71 -27.04 7.85
CA TYR A 47 -9.67 -26.18 8.45
C TYR A 47 -8.70 -25.59 7.43
N SER A 48 -8.36 -26.35 6.37
CA SER A 48 -7.52 -25.85 5.30
C SER A 48 -8.18 -24.69 4.54
N ILE A 49 -9.48 -24.77 4.28
CA ILE A 49 -10.23 -23.69 3.62
C ILE A 49 -10.24 -22.44 4.50
N ILE A 50 -10.50 -22.59 5.80
CA ILE A 50 -10.46 -21.47 6.76
C ILE A 50 -9.05 -20.85 6.77
N ALA A 51 -8.01 -21.66 6.83
CA ALA A 51 -6.63 -21.20 6.81
C ALA A 51 -6.30 -20.44 5.51
N LEU A 52 -6.79 -20.88 4.35
CA LEU A 52 -6.61 -20.18 3.08
C LEU A 52 -7.29 -18.79 3.10
N VAL A 53 -8.52 -18.69 3.60
CA VAL A 53 -9.23 -17.40 3.71
C VAL A 53 -8.49 -16.46 4.66
N VAL A 54 -8.11 -16.93 5.84
CA VAL A 54 -7.36 -16.13 6.83
C VAL A 54 -5.99 -15.72 6.27
N GLY A 55 -5.26 -16.64 5.67
CA GLY A 55 -3.98 -16.37 5.04
C GLY A 55 -4.08 -15.36 3.89
N PHE A 56 -5.15 -15.42 3.10
CA PHE A 56 -5.42 -14.43 2.05
C PHE A 56 -5.62 -13.03 2.65
N ILE A 57 -6.43 -12.89 3.71
CA ILE A 57 -6.66 -11.60 4.38
C ILE A 57 -5.33 -11.06 4.95
N LEU A 58 -4.55 -11.91 5.64
CA LEU A 58 -3.24 -11.53 6.15
C LEU A 58 -2.28 -11.08 5.04
N THR A 59 -2.33 -11.74 3.88
CA THR A 59 -1.53 -11.35 2.71
C THR A 59 -1.91 -9.95 2.22
N GLN A 60 -3.20 -9.62 2.15
CA GLN A 60 -3.67 -8.28 1.76
C GLN A 60 -3.18 -7.21 2.74
N VAL A 61 -3.27 -7.47 4.04
CA VAL A 61 -2.75 -6.55 5.08
C VAL A 61 -1.24 -6.40 4.96
N GLY A 62 -0.50 -7.51 4.80
CA GLY A 62 0.95 -7.50 4.62
C GLY A 62 1.40 -6.72 3.39
N MET A 63 0.73 -6.90 2.25
CA MET A 63 0.99 -6.14 1.03
C MET A 63 0.71 -4.65 1.21
N TYR A 64 -0.42 -4.29 1.83
CA TYR A 64 -0.76 -2.89 2.11
C TYR A 64 0.32 -2.22 2.96
N MET A 65 0.66 -2.84 4.08
CA MET A 65 1.68 -2.33 4.99
C MET A 65 3.07 -2.28 4.32
N GLY A 66 3.44 -3.34 3.60
CA GLY A 66 4.70 -3.41 2.87
C GLY A 66 4.83 -2.34 1.79
N ASN A 67 3.76 -2.10 1.05
CA ASN A 67 3.73 -1.08 0.00
C ASN A 67 3.82 0.34 0.54
N ARG A 68 3.20 0.59 1.69
CA ARG A 68 3.14 1.94 2.27
C ARG A 68 4.37 2.27 3.13
N TRP A 69 4.90 1.29 3.88
CA TRP A 69 5.87 1.51 4.93
C TRP A 69 7.18 0.75 4.77
N GLY A 70 7.17 -0.39 4.03
CA GLY A 70 8.28 -1.32 4.00
C GLY A 70 9.17 -1.25 2.76
N ARG A 71 8.60 -1.07 1.57
CA ARG A 71 9.35 -1.13 0.30
C ARG A 71 9.93 0.23 -0.09
N SER A 72 11.25 0.29 -0.29
CA SER A 72 11.91 1.45 -0.89
C SER A 72 11.85 1.35 -2.44
N PRO A 73 11.66 2.48 -3.18
CA PRO A 73 11.41 3.80 -2.65
C PRO A 73 9.97 3.96 -2.13
N ARG A 74 9.86 4.34 -0.86
CA ARG A 74 8.58 4.64 -0.22
C ARG A 74 7.96 5.94 -0.78
N PRO A 75 6.65 6.17 -0.55
CA PRO A 75 6.01 7.42 -0.97
C PRO A 75 6.71 8.68 -0.45
N ASP A 76 7.13 8.68 0.81
CA ASP A 76 7.87 9.79 1.42
C ASP A 76 9.23 10.03 0.73
N GLU A 77 9.96 8.96 0.41
CA GLU A 77 11.24 9.05 -0.31
C GLU A 77 11.08 9.59 -1.73
N LYS A 78 9.98 9.21 -2.40
CA LYS A 78 9.66 9.73 -3.74
C LYS A 78 9.35 11.21 -3.73
N PHE A 79 8.59 11.69 -2.72
CA PHE A 79 8.32 13.12 -2.56
C PHE A 79 9.60 13.89 -2.23
N ASP A 80 10.46 13.36 -1.35
CA ASP A 80 11.74 13.98 -1.03
C ASP A 80 12.62 14.14 -2.28
N ALA A 81 12.67 13.09 -3.12
CA ALA A 81 13.44 13.12 -4.37
C ALA A 81 12.85 14.10 -5.39
N GLY A 82 11.51 14.08 -5.56
CA GLY A 82 10.82 14.94 -6.54
C GLY A 82 10.80 16.41 -6.15
N LEU A 83 10.86 16.73 -4.86
CA LEU A 83 10.81 18.10 -4.35
C LEU A 83 12.20 18.66 -3.97
N LYS A 84 13.27 17.93 -4.27
CA LYS A 84 14.65 18.28 -3.88
C LYS A 84 15.12 19.68 -4.34
N GLY A 85 14.50 20.23 -5.39
CA GLY A 85 14.83 21.56 -5.94
C GLY A 85 14.12 22.73 -5.25
N LEU A 86 13.23 22.50 -4.29
CA LEU A 86 12.51 23.58 -3.63
C LEU A 86 13.42 24.39 -2.69
N PRO A 87 13.19 25.73 -2.60
CA PRO A 87 13.91 26.63 -1.70
C PRO A 87 13.85 26.21 -0.22
N GLY A 88 14.72 26.81 0.60
CA GLY A 88 14.83 26.53 2.02
C GLY A 88 13.58 26.79 2.85
N ASP A 89 12.75 27.71 2.38
CA ASP A 89 11.50 28.16 3.03
C ASP A 89 10.36 27.15 3.00
N TYR A 90 10.55 26.04 2.27
CA TYR A 90 9.58 24.94 2.23
C TYR A 90 9.91 23.86 3.26
N THR A 91 8.87 23.36 3.92
CA THR A 91 8.97 22.24 4.87
C THR A 91 7.98 21.16 4.48
N ILE A 92 8.46 19.93 4.33
CA ILE A 92 7.59 18.77 4.10
C ILE A 92 7.48 17.93 5.38
N TYR A 93 6.25 17.56 5.71
CA TYR A 93 5.92 16.72 6.87
C TYR A 93 5.43 15.37 6.38
N HIS A 94 6.07 14.29 6.82
CA HIS A 94 5.68 12.93 6.51
C HIS A 94 5.18 12.22 7.76
N PHE A 95 3.89 11.85 7.77
CA PHE A 95 3.24 11.08 8.84
C PHE A 95 3.31 11.75 10.24
N VAL A 96 3.36 13.06 10.28
CA VAL A 96 3.40 13.87 11.52
C VAL A 96 2.06 14.58 11.72
N THR A 97 1.34 14.82 10.65
CA THR A 97 0.05 15.52 10.61
C THR A 97 -1.09 14.54 10.26
N PRO A 98 -2.37 14.93 10.39
CA PRO A 98 -3.49 14.11 9.91
C PRO A 98 -3.37 13.74 8.44
N ALA A 99 -2.86 14.65 7.59
CA ALA A 99 -2.48 14.34 6.22
C ALA A 99 -1.18 13.53 6.20
N SER A 100 -1.13 12.46 5.41
CA SER A 100 0.06 11.59 5.32
C SER A 100 1.31 12.34 4.86
N HIS A 101 1.15 13.28 3.93
CA HIS A 101 2.23 14.13 3.41
C HIS A 101 1.71 15.55 3.26
N LEU A 102 2.35 16.51 3.92
CA LEU A 102 1.97 17.91 3.92
C LEU A 102 3.18 18.75 3.54
N LEU A 103 3.04 19.58 2.51
CA LEU A 103 4.05 20.56 2.12
C LEU A 103 3.58 21.95 2.57
N VAL A 104 4.42 22.65 3.28
CA VAL A 104 4.18 24.02 3.77
C VAL A 104 5.27 24.93 3.25
N GLY A 105 4.90 26.08 2.71
CA GLY A 105 5.84 27.06 2.20
C GLY A 105 5.19 28.44 1.97
N PRO A 106 5.94 29.42 1.41
CA PRO A 106 5.46 30.77 1.19
C PRO A 106 4.20 30.87 0.34
N GLY A 107 4.02 29.91 -0.59
CA GLY A 107 2.85 29.85 -1.47
C GLY A 107 1.61 29.19 -0.87
N GLY A 108 1.69 28.66 0.37
CA GLY A 108 0.56 28.01 1.05
C GLY A 108 0.87 26.62 1.63
N VAL A 109 -0.19 25.86 1.82
CA VAL A 109 -0.17 24.51 2.40
C VAL A 109 -0.82 23.54 1.42
N TRP A 110 -0.11 22.45 1.10
CA TRP A 110 -0.57 21.42 0.15
C TRP A 110 -0.53 20.04 0.79
N ALA A 111 -1.66 19.32 0.72
CA ALA A 111 -1.71 17.92 1.04
C ALA A 111 -1.30 17.11 -0.22
N LEU A 112 -0.25 16.31 -0.10
CA LEU A 112 0.27 15.50 -1.19
C LEU A 112 -0.24 14.06 -1.08
N LEU A 113 -0.83 13.55 -2.15
CA LEU A 113 -1.36 12.20 -2.22
C LEU A 113 -0.50 11.37 -3.19
N PRO A 114 0.16 10.30 -2.72
CA PRO A 114 0.92 9.42 -3.60
C PRO A 114 0.00 8.45 -4.32
N TYR A 115 0.01 8.47 -5.65
CA TYR A 115 -0.63 7.46 -6.46
C TYR A 115 0.42 6.53 -7.07
N ARG A 116 0.15 5.22 -7.07
CA ARG A 116 1.08 4.19 -7.60
C ARG A 116 0.70 3.69 -8.97
N GLN A 117 -0.29 4.29 -9.60
CA GLN A 117 -0.83 3.79 -10.85
C GLN A 117 0.16 3.91 -11.99
N ARG A 118 0.20 2.88 -12.80
CA ARG A 118 0.92 2.85 -14.08
C ARG A 118 -0.08 3.12 -15.19
N GLY A 119 0.30 3.96 -16.15
CA GLY A 119 -0.52 4.26 -17.33
C GLY A 119 -0.79 5.75 -17.49
N VAL A 120 -1.51 6.08 -18.55
CA VAL A 120 -1.92 7.46 -18.84
C VAL A 120 -3.22 7.73 -18.12
N VAL A 121 -3.20 8.69 -17.21
CA VAL A 121 -4.40 9.15 -16.50
C VAL A 121 -5.01 10.30 -17.27
N THR A 122 -6.25 10.17 -17.69
CA THR A 122 -7.00 11.19 -18.42
C THR A 122 -8.24 11.61 -17.65
N TYR A 123 -8.55 12.89 -17.71
CA TYR A 123 -9.77 13.44 -17.14
C TYR A 123 -10.79 13.72 -18.25
N VAL A 124 -11.83 12.88 -18.36
CA VAL A 124 -12.84 12.97 -19.42
C VAL A 124 -14.24 12.86 -18.81
N LYS A 125 -15.13 13.78 -19.21
CA LYS A 125 -16.54 13.83 -18.75
C LYS A 125 -16.68 13.81 -17.22
N ASN A 126 -15.93 14.69 -16.56
CA ASN A 126 -15.89 14.84 -15.09
C ASN A 126 -15.51 13.58 -14.31
N ARG A 127 -14.69 12.69 -14.93
CA ARG A 127 -14.19 11.46 -14.30
C ARG A 127 -12.76 11.19 -14.72
N TRP A 128 -11.96 10.73 -13.75
CA TRP A 128 -10.63 10.22 -14.01
C TRP A 128 -10.72 8.85 -14.66
N ARG A 129 -9.99 8.67 -15.75
CA ARG A 129 -9.86 7.39 -16.46
C ARG A 129 -8.40 7.03 -16.62
N ILE A 130 -8.09 5.73 -16.45
CA ILE A 130 -6.77 5.19 -16.73
C ILE A 130 -6.84 4.58 -18.13
N GLY A 131 -6.04 5.14 -19.04
CA GLY A 131 -5.90 4.60 -20.40
C GLY A 131 -4.96 3.40 -20.42
N ASN A 132 -5.17 2.49 -21.37
CA ASN A 132 -4.36 1.28 -21.62
C ASN A 132 -4.38 0.21 -20.52
N GLY A 133 -5.46 0.14 -19.74
CA GLY A 133 -5.67 -0.91 -18.76
C GLY A 133 -6.25 -2.18 -19.38
N GLY A 134 -5.41 -3.18 -19.66
CA GLY A 134 -5.87 -4.54 -19.96
C GLY A 134 -6.38 -5.27 -18.69
N PHE A 135 -6.76 -6.57 -18.87
CA PHE A 135 -7.22 -7.46 -17.80
C PHE A 135 -6.30 -7.43 -16.56
N LEU A 136 -4.98 -7.36 -16.75
CA LEU A 136 -4.01 -7.29 -15.65
C LEU A 136 -4.18 -6.02 -14.80
N GLN A 137 -4.54 -4.88 -15.40
CA GLN A 137 -4.78 -3.64 -14.67
C GLN A 137 -6.10 -3.68 -13.91
N ALA A 138 -7.16 -4.29 -14.48
CA ALA A 138 -8.41 -4.52 -13.77
C ALA A 138 -8.19 -5.44 -12.55
N TYR A 139 -7.42 -6.52 -12.71
CA TYR A 139 -7.02 -7.39 -11.63
C TYR A 139 -6.21 -6.64 -10.55
N MET A 140 -5.22 -5.86 -10.95
CA MET A 140 -4.38 -5.07 -10.03
C MET A 140 -5.17 -3.96 -9.32
N SER A 141 -6.20 -3.40 -9.92
CA SER A 141 -7.06 -2.41 -9.27
C SER A 141 -7.93 -3.00 -8.17
N ILE A 142 -8.33 -4.26 -8.33
CA ILE A 142 -9.16 -4.98 -7.35
C ILE A 142 -8.29 -5.56 -6.22
N PHE A 143 -7.18 -6.20 -6.56
CA PHE A 143 -6.35 -6.96 -5.62
C PHE A 143 -5.06 -6.24 -5.20
N GLY A 144 -4.56 -5.31 -6.01
CA GLY A 144 -3.29 -4.62 -5.79
C GLY A 144 -3.38 -3.29 -5.06
N GLN A 145 -4.55 -2.85 -4.64
CA GLN A 145 -4.81 -1.54 -4.01
C GLN A 145 -4.28 -0.36 -4.85
N GLU A 146 -4.22 -0.50 -6.14
CA GLU A 146 -3.78 0.52 -7.09
C GLU A 146 -4.96 1.33 -7.68
N GLY A 147 -6.11 1.35 -7.03
CA GLY A 147 -7.26 2.15 -7.46
C GLY A 147 -7.02 3.64 -7.29
N ILE A 148 -7.41 4.46 -8.28
CA ILE A 148 -7.56 5.90 -8.05
C ILE A 148 -8.79 6.05 -7.15
N GLY A 149 -8.56 6.32 -5.86
CA GLY A 149 -9.62 6.83 -5.01
C GLY A 149 -10.20 8.08 -5.67
N ARG A 150 -11.44 8.41 -5.38
CA ARG A 150 -12.02 9.67 -5.88
C ARG A 150 -11.18 10.83 -5.34
N PRO A 151 -10.52 11.62 -6.19
CA PRO A 151 -9.67 12.72 -5.75
C PRO A 151 -10.47 13.96 -5.34
N ASP A 152 -11.77 13.87 -5.35
CA ASP A 152 -12.74 14.94 -5.14
C ASP A 152 -13.26 15.01 -3.68
N LEU A 153 -12.55 14.38 -2.74
CA LEU A 153 -12.86 14.46 -1.30
C LEU A 153 -11.72 15.06 -0.52
#